data_14ac96db3c0c55ef86246f7aacc0e486
#
_entry.id   14ac96db3c0c55ef86246f7aacc0e486
#
_cell.length_a   1.000
_cell.length_b   1.000
_cell.length_c   1.000
_cell.angle_alpha   90.00
_cell.angle_beta   90.00
_cell.angle_gamma   90.00
#
_symmetry.space_group_name_H-M   'P 1'
#
loop_
_entity.id
_entity.type
_entity.pdbx_description
1 polymer ?
#
loop_
_entity_poly.entity_id
_entity_poly.type
_entity_poly.pdbx_seq_one_letter_code
_entity_poly.pdbx_strand_id
1 'polypeptide(L)'
;MWMFKQDSLITALEIGTSKVVAIVAELNESEALNIIGFGQAPSQGVIKGQIVDRKLAYEAIRKAVKAAELKSDLELHQVYLGVTGQHITSSNYTGSHAIASLDRCITDEDIDDVMSNARRFNLAQGQHMIHVIRQQFMVDGQRMINSPVGLSGSDLGVVLHAVQGYKDDLHAPVQLLRRMKLEAENIAFNGLASALAVLSPAQKAEGALVIDLGGGTTDFAICSRGVVCHSGVLAVGGDHVTQDLATGLGCPFKRAEDLKIKFGSAIVSEAARGQVREITNESGIMDRRVNVENLHRIMAERLKEIFAIIAAEMDRCDVADMAQLVVLCGGGAYIPEICTLAGKVLELPVQIGAAVNLHGPSTIIERPEYATALGLLKFGAFDMVRQREASSKIIPLKQRLKNLLRIDH
;
A
#
# COMPACT_ATOMS: atom_id res chain seq x y z
N MET A 1 9.89 -33.01 -10.89
CA MET A 1 10.23 -31.73 -11.56
C MET A 1 8.90 -31.03 -11.85
N TRP A 2 8.41 -30.20 -10.92
CA TRP A 2 7.17 -29.46 -11.06
C TRP A 2 7.45 -28.32 -12.02
N MET A 3 6.87 -28.36 -13.19
CA MET A 3 7.03 -27.32 -14.20
C MET A 3 5.98 -26.25 -13.88
N PHE A 4 6.36 -25.22 -13.11
CA PHE A 4 5.54 -24.02 -12.90
C PHE A 4 5.30 -23.39 -14.27
N LYS A 5 4.02 -23.11 -14.59
CA LYS A 5 3.72 -22.30 -15.78
C LYS A 5 4.23 -20.90 -15.48
N GLN A 6 5.15 -20.39 -16.28
CA GLN A 6 5.73 -19.05 -16.13
C GLN A 6 4.66 -17.95 -16.07
N ASP A 7 3.50 -18.20 -16.67
CA ASP A 7 2.32 -17.33 -16.71
C ASP A 7 1.49 -17.32 -15.41
N SER A 8 1.92 -18.01 -14.35
CA SER A 8 1.24 -18.04 -13.04
C SER A 8 2.07 -17.46 -11.90
N LEU A 9 3.29 -17.03 -12.18
CA LEU A 9 4.21 -16.51 -11.18
C LEU A 9 4.05 -14.99 -10.99
N ILE A 10 3.99 -14.55 -9.74
CA ILE A 10 3.89 -13.15 -9.36
C ILE A 10 5.00 -12.86 -8.38
N THR A 11 5.79 -11.84 -8.67
CA THR A 11 6.83 -11.35 -7.76
C THR A 11 6.46 -9.95 -7.28
N ALA A 12 6.39 -9.77 -5.98
CA ALA A 12 6.25 -8.47 -5.34
C ALA A 12 7.61 -7.96 -4.87
N LEU A 13 7.87 -6.67 -5.09
CA LEU A 13 9.06 -6.00 -4.57
C LEU A 13 8.66 -4.71 -3.86
N GLU A 14 8.94 -4.64 -2.57
CA GLU A 14 8.80 -3.46 -1.74
C GLU A 14 10.18 -2.90 -1.42
N ILE A 15 10.41 -1.62 -1.73
CA ILE A 15 11.64 -0.89 -1.41
C ILE A 15 11.32 0.12 -0.32
N GLY A 16 11.37 -0.33 0.94
CA GLY A 16 11.08 0.48 2.10
C GLY A 16 12.31 1.22 2.65
N THR A 17 12.08 2.15 3.57
CA THR A 17 13.16 2.89 4.28
C THR A 17 13.96 1.97 5.22
N SER A 18 13.30 1.05 5.91
CA SER A 18 13.94 0.15 6.88
C SER A 18 14.40 -1.16 6.26
N LYS A 19 13.63 -1.71 5.32
CA LYS A 19 13.91 -3.00 4.68
C LYS A 19 13.49 -3.00 3.21
N VAL A 20 14.11 -3.89 2.43
CA VAL A 20 13.65 -4.29 1.10
C VAL A 20 13.12 -5.70 1.20
N VAL A 21 11.95 -5.96 0.63
CA VAL A 21 11.27 -7.27 0.66
C VAL A 21 10.93 -7.69 -0.76
N ALA A 22 11.30 -8.93 -1.11
CA ALA A 22 10.88 -9.59 -2.34
C ALA A 22 10.11 -10.86 -1.99
N ILE A 23 8.88 -11.03 -2.52
CA ILE A 23 8.04 -12.22 -2.29
C ILE A 23 7.63 -12.77 -3.64
N VAL A 24 7.79 -14.09 -3.80
CA VAL A 24 7.34 -14.82 -4.97
C VAL A 24 6.14 -15.68 -4.60
N ALA A 25 5.10 -15.60 -5.40
CA ALA A 25 3.91 -16.43 -5.23
C ALA A 25 3.48 -17.04 -6.56
N GLU A 26 2.82 -18.18 -6.48
CA GLU A 26 2.14 -18.83 -7.59
C GLU A 26 0.62 -18.60 -7.47
N LEU A 27 0.01 -18.12 -8.55
CA LEU A 27 -1.44 -18.05 -8.70
C LEU A 27 -1.94 -19.38 -9.26
N ASN A 28 -2.65 -20.16 -8.45
CA ASN A 28 -3.19 -21.43 -8.88
C ASN A 28 -4.47 -21.30 -9.74
N GLU A 29 -5.00 -22.41 -10.24
CA GLU A 29 -6.20 -22.41 -11.08
C GLU A 29 -7.49 -21.99 -10.34
N SER A 30 -7.49 -22.04 -9.01
CA SER A 30 -8.58 -21.53 -8.16
C SER A 30 -8.38 -20.07 -7.72
N GLU A 31 -7.46 -19.35 -8.37
CA GLU A 31 -7.10 -17.96 -8.07
C GLU A 31 -6.56 -17.73 -6.64
N ALA A 32 -6.08 -18.79 -5.99
CA ALA A 32 -5.41 -18.68 -4.71
C ALA A 32 -3.91 -18.44 -4.90
N LEU A 33 -3.36 -17.54 -4.09
CA LEU A 33 -1.95 -17.19 -4.09
C LEU A 33 -1.18 -18.03 -3.06
N ASN A 34 -0.19 -18.79 -3.52
CA ASN A 34 0.73 -19.57 -2.70
C ASN A 34 2.10 -18.93 -2.68
N ILE A 35 2.61 -18.55 -1.51
CA ILE A 35 3.97 -18.02 -1.35
C ILE A 35 4.98 -19.15 -1.48
N ILE A 36 5.88 -19.04 -2.47
CA ILE A 36 6.93 -20.02 -2.77
C ILE A 36 8.35 -19.50 -2.56
N GLY A 37 8.53 -18.17 -2.48
CA GLY A 37 9.81 -17.53 -2.27
C GLY A 37 9.70 -16.28 -1.41
N PHE A 38 10.73 -16.03 -0.60
CA PHE A 38 10.82 -14.86 0.25
C PHE A 38 12.26 -14.42 0.42
N GLY A 39 12.53 -13.15 0.22
CA GLY A 39 13.82 -12.52 0.46
C GLY A 39 13.66 -11.17 1.13
N GLN A 40 14.52 -10.90 2.09
CA GLN A 40 14.57 -9.63 2.80
C GLN A 40 16.02 -9.19 2.97
N ALA A 41 16.24 -7.89 2.91
CA ALA A 41 17.50 -7.24 3.25
C ALA A 41 17.26 -5.94 4.02
N PRO A 42 18.14 -5.53 4.94
CA PRO A 42 18.13 -4.18 5.48
C PRO A 42 18.25 -3.16 4.36
N SER A 43 17.39 -2.16 4.38
CA SER A 43 17.43 -1.08 3.38
C SER A 43 18.56 -0.10 3.67
N GLN A 44 19.21 0.36 2.64
CA GLN A 44 20.22 1.40 2.68
C GLN A 44 20.04 2.30 1.46
N GLY A 45 20.31 3.61 1.61
CA GLY A 45 20.16 4.57 0.51
C GLY A 45 18.71 4.93 0.17
N VAL A 46 17.76 4.62 1.06
CA VAL A 46 16.36 5.00 0.95
C VAL A 46 15.97 5.82 2.18
N ILE A 47 15.45 7.02 1.98
CA ILE A 47 14.97 7.92 3.04
C ILE A 47 13.54 8.34 2.69
N LYS A 48 12.61 8.20 3.64
CA LYS A 48 11.20 8.58 3.45
C LYS A 48 10.58 8.02 2.17
N GLY A 49 10.90 6.76 1.85
CA GLY A 49 10.43 6.07 0.65
C GLY A 49 11.12 6.47 -0.66
N GLN A 50 12.05 7.41 -0.65
CA GLN A 50 12.77 7.87 -1.84
C GLN A 50 14.21 7.38 -1.87
N ILE A 51 14.70 7.01 -3.05
CA ILE A 51 16.08 6.56 -3.26
C ILE A 51 17.00 7.78 -3.30
N VAL A 52 17.82 7.92 -2.26
CA VAL A 52 18.80 9.01 -2.12
C VAL A 52 20.23 8.56 -2.46
N ASP A 53 20.54 7.26 -2.27
CA ASP A 53 21.81 6.66 -2.72
C ASP A 53 21.51 5.44 -3.58
N ARG A 54 21.73 5.60 -4.89
CA ARG A 54 21.44 4.55 -5.87
C ARG A 54 22.31 3.30 -5.71
N LYS A 55 23.55 3.44 -5.23
CA LYS A 55 24.47 2.32 -5.08
C LYS A 55 24.07 1.46 -3.88
N LEU A 56 23.81 2.10 -2.75
CA LEU A 56 23.38 1.39 -1.54
C LEU A 56 22.01 0.74 -1.73
N ALA A 57 21.06 1.44 -2.35
CA ALA A 57 19.74 0.90 -2.67
C ALA A 57 19.83 -0.30 -3.62
N TYR A 58 20.66 -0.23 -4.67
CA TYR A 58 20.89 -1.34 -5.60
C TYR A 58 21.37 -2.60 -4.86
N GLU A 59 22.35 -2.47 -3.96
CA GLU A 59 22.88 -3.62 -3.21
C GLU A 59 21.83 -4.21 -2.25
N ALA A 60 20.99 -3.37 -1.62
CA ALA A 60 19.91 -3.84 -0.75
C ALA A 60 18.86 -4.61 -1.56
N ILE A 61 18.43 -4.07 -2.70
CA ILE A 61 17.46 -4.70 -3.60
C ILE A 61 18.02 -6.04 -4.12
N ARG A 62 19.27 -6.04 -4.60
CA ARG A 62 19.94 -7.24 -5.11
C ARG A 62 19.98 -8.36 -4.07
N LYS A 63 20.26 -8.03 -2.80
CA LYS A 63 20.28 -9.02 -1.71
C LYS A 63 18.89 -9.62 -1.46
N ALA A 64 17.86 -8.80 -1.42
CA ALA A 64 16.49 -9.27 -1.20
C ALA A 64 16.00 -10.15 -2.36
N VAL A 65 16.19 -9.70 -3.61
CA VAL A 65 15.83 -10.46 -4.82
C VAL A 65 16.56 -11.81 -4.84
N LYS A 66 17.89 -11.82 -4.66
CA LYS A 66 18.66 -13.07 -4.67
C LYS A 66 18.23 -14.04 -3.57
N ALA A 67 17.84 -13.54 -2.38
CA ALA A 67 17.32 -14.40 -1.33
C ALA A 67 15.95 -15.01 -1.69
N ALA A 68 15.10 -14.27 -2.40
CA ALA A 68 13.83 -14.79 -2.91
C ALA A 68 14.04 -15.84 -4.02
N GLU A 69 14.94 -15.59 -4.96
CA GLU A 69 15.35 -16.55 -6.02
C GLU A 69 15.85 -17.87 -5.44
N LEU A 70 16.75 -17.80 -4.46
CA LEU A 70 17.30 -18.99 -3.80
C LEU A 70 16.22 -19.84 -3.09
N LYS A 71 15.17 -19.19 -2.54
CA LYS A 71 14.09 -19.91 -1.84
C LYS A 71 13.02 -20.46 -2.77
N SER A 72 12.78 -19.80 -3.89
CA SER A 72 11.81 -20.25 -4.89
C SER A 72 12.41 -21.20 -5.92
N ASP A 73 13.75 -21.30 -6.01
CA ASP A 73 14.51 -22.00 -7.07
C ASP A 73 14.14 -21.47 -8.48
N LEU A 74 13.92 -20.14 -8.58
CA LEU A 74 13.52 -19.44 -9.79
C LEU A 74 14.42 -18.24 -10.06
N GLU A 75 14.66 -17.93 -11.34
CA GLU A 75 15.24 -16.65 -11.78
C GLU A 75 14.09 -15.64 -11.99
N LEU A 76 14.19 -14.49 -11.35
CA LEU A 76 13.15 -13.46 -11.42
C LEU A 76 13.44 -12.50 -12.56
N HIS A 77 12.42 -12.22 -13.37
CA HIS A 77 12.51 -11.31 -14.52
C HIS A 77 11.57 -10.10 -14.41
N GLN A 78 10.43 -10.27 -13.74
CA GLN A 78 9.39 -9.27 -13.62
C GLN A 78 8.96 -9.11 -12.16
N VAL A 79 8.62 -7.88 -11.77
CA VAL A 79 8.16 -7.57 -10.41
C VAL A 79 7.01 -6.56 -10.43
N TYR A 80 6.06 -6.72 -9.53
CA TYR A 80 5.13 -5.67 -9.12
C TYR A 80 5.80 -4.83 -8.05
N LEU A 81 5.99 -3.54 -8.34
CA LEU A 81 6.81 -2.64 -7.55
C LEU A 81 5.95 -1.75 -6.67
N GLY A 82 6.20 -1.76 -5.36
CA GLY A 82 5.62 -0.82 -4.42
C GLY A 82 6.34 0.53 -4.46
N VAL A 83 5.56 1.61 -4.42
CA VAL A 83 6.07 2.99 -4.35
C VAL A 83 5.40 3.76 -3.23
N THR A 84 6.18 4.60 -2.55
CA THR A 84 5.73 5.52 -1.51
C THR A 84 6.65 6.74 -1.45
N GLY A 85 6.27 7.75 -0.69
CA GLY A 85 7.07 8.96 -0.46
C GLY A 85 6.26 10.24 -0.63
N GLN A 86 6.81 11.36 -0.14
CA GLN A 86 6.14 12.67 -0.16
C GLN A 86 5.77 13.20 -1.55
N HIS A 87 6.33 12.60 -2.61
CA HIS A 87 6.02 12.94 -4.00
C HIS A 87 4.69 12.36 -4.49
N ILE A 88 4.09 11.45 -3.71
CA ILE A 88 2.80 10.83 -4.04
C ILE A 88 1.68 11.68 -3.44
N THR A 89 0.71 11.98 -4.26
CA THR A 89 -0.52 12.69 -3.88
C THR A 89 -1.74 11.97 -4.43
N SER A 90 -2.89 12.17 -3.82
CA SER A 90 -4.14 11.64 -4.32
C SER A 90 -5.24 12.71 -4.33
N SER A 91 -6.21 12.53 -5.21
CA SER A 91 -7.35 13.44 -5.33
C SER A 91 -8.55 12.69 -5.92
N ASN A 92 -9.75 13.15 -5.56
CA ASN A 92 -10.98 12.66 -6.15
C ASN A 92 -11.43 13.59 -7.28
N TYR A 93 -11.75 13.01 -8.44
CA TYR A 93 -12.22 13.71 -9.63
C TYR A 93 -13.63 13.26 -9.94
N THR A 94 -14.50 14.24 -10.20
CA THR A 94 -15.89 13.98 -10.57
C THR A 94 -16.08 14.28 -12.05
N GLY A 95 -16.73 13.37 -12.77
CA GLY A 95 -17.23 13.57 -14.12
C GLY A 95 -18.74 13.52 -14.12
N SER A 96 -19.37 14.24 -15.04
CA SER A 96 -20.81 14.17 -15.31
C SER A 96 -21.08 14.05 -16.80
N HIS A 97 -22.21 13.44 -17.13
CA HIS A 97 -22.72 13.25 -18.49
C HIS A 97 -24.26 13.34 -18.47
N ALA A 98 -24.81 14.22 -19.27
CA ALA A 98 -26.26 14.37 -19.42
C ALA A 98 -26.82 13.26 -20.33
N ILE A 99 -27.85 12.56 -19.86
CA ILE A 99 -28.48 11.48 -20.61
C ILE A 99 -29.42 12.08 -21.67
N ALA A 100 -29.08 11.88 -22.94
CA ALA A 100 -29.79 12.45 -24.07
C ALA A 100 -30.91 11.56 -24.65
N SER A 101 -31.00 10.28 -24.23
CA SER A 101 -32.01 9.33 -24.71
C SER A 101 -33.44 9.78 -24.32
N LEU A 102 -34.40 9.53 -25.22
CA LEU A 102 -35.81 9.92 -25.01
C LEU A 102 -36.46 9.22 -23.80
N ASP A 103 -36.07 7.99 -23.54
CA ASP A 103 -36.51 7.19 -22.41
C ASP A 103 -35.65 7.42 -21.16
N ARG A 104 -34.61 8.26 -21.25
CA ARG A 104 -33.64 8.56 -20.19
C ARG A 104 -33.00 7.30 -19.58
N CYS A 105 -32.94 6.19 -20.35
CA CYS A 105 -32.32 4.96 -19.92
C CYS A 105 -30.79 5.05 -20.10
N ILE A 106 -30.04 4.76 -19.04
CA ILE A 106 -28.57 4.81 -19.05
C ILE A 106 -28.03 3.58 -19.77
N THR A 107 -27.13 3.82 -20.72
CA THR A 107 -26.46 2.81 -21.55
C THR A 107 -24.98 2.63 -21.20
N ASP A 108 -24.33 1.62 -21.78
CA ASP A 108 -22.88 1.46 -21.66
C ASP A 108 -22.11 2.62 -22.31
N GLU A 109 -22.67 3.25 -23.36
CA GLU A 109 -22.08 4.42 -24.03
C GLU A 109 -22.05 5.63 -23.09
N ASP A 110 -23.15 5.86 -22.33
CA ASP A 110 -23.20 6.92 -21.31
C ASP A 110 -22.16 6.69 -20.19
N ILE A 111 -21.89 5.42 -19.85
CA ILE A 111 -20.82 5.07 -18.90
C ILE A 111 -19.45 5.43 -19.48
N ASP A 112 -19.19 5.09 -20.72
CA ASP A 112 -17.90 5.42 -21.37
C ASP A 112 -17.69 6.93 -21.46
N ASP A 113 -18.76 7.69 -21.76
CA ASP A 113 -18.74 9.15 -21.83
C ASP A 113 -18.47 9.80 -20.46
N VAL A 114 -19.19 9.40 -19.41
CA VAL A 114 -18.96 9.94 -18.06
C VAL A 114 -17.58 9.58 -17.52
N MET A 115 -17.09 8.36 -17.79
CA MET A 115 -15.74 7.96 -17.45
C MET A 115 -14.68 8.76 -18.21
N SER A 116 -14.90 9.04 -19.48
CA SER A 116 -14.02 9.89 -20.30
C SER A 116 -13.98 11.32 -19.77
N ASN A 117 -15.13 11.88 -19.40
CA ASN A 117 -15.22 13.20 -18.79
C ASN A 117 -14.48 13.28 -17.44
N ALA A 118 -14.65 12.26 -16.59
CA ALA A 118 -13.96 12.19 -15.29
C ALA A 118 -12.44 12.01 -15.41
N ARG A 119 -11.95 11.44 -16.50
CA ARG A 119 -10.50 11.23 -16.76
C ARG A 119 -9.77 12.46 -17.29
N ARG A 120 -10.42 13.60 -17.41
CA ARG A 120 -9.77 14.88 -17.80
C ARG A 120 -8.98 15.44 -16.63
N PHE A 121 -7.93 14.70 -16.23
CA PHE A 121 -7.06 15.11 -15.13
C PHE A 121 -6.20 16.31 -15.52
N ASN A 122 -6.11 17.30 -14.65
CA ASN A 122 -5.16 18.39 -14.78
C ASN A 122 -3.91 18.06 -13.92
N LEU A 123 -3.00 17.28 -14.50
CA LEU A 123 -1.75 16.90 -13.82
C LEU A 123 -0.78 18.08 -13.82
N ALA A 124 -0.12 18.32 -12.69
CA ALA A 124 0.98 19.27 -12.65
C ALA A 124 2.16 18.78 -13.49
N GLN A 125 2.99 19.71 -13.95
CA GLN A 125 4.15 19.39 -14.78
C GLN A 125 5.07 18.38 -14.05
N GLY A 126 5.42 17.29 -14.71
CA GLY A 126 6.26 16.22 -14.17
C GLY A 126 5.52 15.18 -13.34
N GLN A 127 4.22 15.33 -13.08
CA GLN A 127 3.42 14.29 -12.44
C GLN A 127 3.02 13.19 -13.43
N HIS A 128 2.88 11.98 -12.91
CA HIS A 128 2.43 10.80 -13.63
C HIS A 128 1.36 10.07 -12.82
N MET A 129 0.35 9.53 -13.51
CA MET A 129 -0.73 8.77 -12.88
C MET A 129 -0.24 7.38 -12.51
N ILE A 130 -0.46 6.99 -11.25
CA ILE A 130 -0.16 5.65 -10.75
C ILE A 130 -1.43 4.80 -10.76
N HIS A 131 -2.53 5.33 -10.17
CA HIS A 131 -3.82 4.64 -10.12
C HIS A 131 -4.95 5.56 -10.47
N VAL A 132 -5.97 5.01 -11.13
CA VAL A 132 -7.29 5.60 -11.32
C VAL A 132 -8.33 4.56 -10.93
N ILE A 133 -8.96 4.78 -9.79
CA ILE A 133 -9.91 3.84 -9.18
C ILE A 133 -11.30 4.45 -9.25
N ARG A 134 -12.23 3.77 -9.92
CA ARG A 134 -13.62 4.17 -9.92
C ARG A 134 -14.23 3.89 -8.54
N GLN A 135 -14.82 4.90 -7.94
CA GLN A 135 -15.50 4.76 -6.67
C GLN A 135 -16.96 4.33 -6.89
N GLN A 136 -17.79 5.26 -7.33
CA GLN A 136 -19.23 5.00 -7.50
C GLN A 136 -19.80 5.88 -8.61
N PHE A 137 -20.94 5.43 -9.16
CA PHE A 137 -21.77 6.26 -10.01
C PHE A 137 -22.82 7.02 -9.19
N MET A 138 -23.29 8.11 -9.74
CA MET A 138 -24.39 8.92 -9.24
C MET A 138 -25.42 9.10 -10.35
N VAL A 139 -26.70 8.92 -10.06
CA VAL A 139 -27.79 9.18 -10.98
C VAL A 139 -28.65 10.27 -10.37
N ASP A 140 -28.81 11.40 -11.07
CA ASP A 140 -29.53 12.60 -10.60
C ASP A 140 -29.08 13.03 -9.18
N GLY A 141 -27.75 12.98 -8.92
CA GLY A 141 -27.14 13.33 -7.64
C GLY A 141 -27.24 12.25 -6.54
N GLN A 142 -27.99 11.18 -6.75
CA GLN A 142 -28.05 10.06 -5.81
C GLN A 142 -26.88 9.10 -6.02
N ARG A 143 -26.14 8.80 -4.95
CA ARG A 143 -24.99 7.90 -5.00
C ARG A 143 -25.43 6.44 -5.18
N MET A 144 -24.90 5.77 -6.20
CA MET A 144 -25.17 4.36 -6.49
C MET A 144 -23.85 3.60 -6.60
N ILE A 145 -23.80 2.40 -6.01
CA ILE A 145 -22.54 1.67 -5.85
C ILE A 145 -22.17 0.86 -7.09
N ASN A 146 -23.15 0.29 -7.79
CA ASN A 146 -22.90 -0.72 -8.82
C ASN A 146 -23.10 -0.21 -10.25
N SER A 147 -23.65 -0.99 -11.13
CA SER A 147 -23.90 -0.63 -12.51
C SER A 147 -25.16 0.22 -12.65
N PRO A 148 -25.11 1.45 -13.19
CA PRO A 148 -26.26 2.27 -13.46
C PRO A 148 -26.97 1.91 -14.78
N VAL A 149 -26.44 0.99 -15.58
CA VAL A 149 -27.02 0.57 -16.87
C VAL A 149 -28.46 0.07 -16.69
N GLY A 150 -29.36 0.57 -17.51
CA GLY A 150 -30.79 0.23 -17.45
C GLY A 150 -31.58 1.05 -16.45
N LEU A 151 -30.97 1.90 -15.65
CA LEU A 151 -31.68 2.85 -14.79
C LEU A 151 -32.07 4.09 -15.59
N SER A 152 -33.15 4.74 -15.16
CA SER A 152 -33.58 6.02 -15.74
C SER A 152 -33.03 7.19 -14.94
N GLY A 153 -32.51 8.20 -15.61
CA GLY A 153 -31.98 9.43 -15.02
C GLY A 153 -31.69 10.49 -16.08
N SER A 154 -31.54 11.70 -15.62
CA SER A 154 -31.22 12.86 -16.48
C SER A 154 -29.74 13.18 -16.51
N ASP A 155 -29.02 12.86 -15.44
CA ASP A 155 -27.58 13.11 -15.28
C ASP A 155 -26.89 11.90 -14.65
N LEU A 156 -25.82 11.45 -15.30
CA LEU A 156 -24.95 10.38 -14.80
C LEU A 156 -23.64 10.98 -14.34
N GLY A 157 -23.33 10.82 -13.07
CA GLY A 157 -22.06 11.21 -12.47
C GLY A 157 -21.17 10.01 -12.12
N VAL A 158 -19.86 10.25 -12.04
CA VAL A 158 -18.90 9.27 -11.52
C VAL A 158 -17.81 9.97 -10.71
N VAL A 159 -17.35 9.32 -9.65
CA VAL A 159 -16.19 9.77 -8.88
C VAL A 159 -15.03 8.80 -9.10
N LEU A 160 -13.88 9.35 -9.44
CA LEU A 160 -12.62 8.62 -9.61
C LEU A 160 -11.63 9.05 -8.52
N HIS A 161 -11.08 8.08 -7.80
CA HIS A 161 -9.93 8.31 -6.93
C HIS A 161 -8.65 8.12 -7.76
N ALA A 162 -7.84 9.17 -7.87
CA ALA A 162 -6.60 9.18 -8.63
C ALA A 162 -5.40 9.33 -7.70
N VAL A 163 -4.40 8.48 -7.88
CA VAL A 163 -3.11 8.54 -7.19
C VAL A 163 -2.03 8.87 -8.21
N GLN A 164 -1.23 9.87 -7.93
CA GLN A 164 -0.21 10.41 -8.82
C GLN A 164 1.09 10.67 -8.09
N GLY A 165 2.20 10.67 -8.80
CA GLY A 165 3.53 10.94 -8.25
C GLY A 165 4.44 11.61 -9.26
N TYR A 166 5.55 12.20 -8.80
CA TYR A 166 6.52 12.78 -9.71
C TYR A 166 7.30 11.71 -10.47
N LYS A 167 7.41 11.90 -11.79
CA LYS A 167 7.99 10.94 -12.73
C LYS A 167 9.41 10.53 -12.37
N ASP A 168 10.25 11.46 -11.95
CA ASP A 168 11.65 11.18 -11.64
C ASP A 168 11.79 10.26 -10.42
N ASP A 169 10.95 10.47 -9.39
CA ASP A 169 10.93 9.63 -8.19
C ASP A 169 10.39 8.22 -8.50
N LEU A 170 9.36 8.13 -9.34
CA LEU A 170 8.81 6.85 -9.81
C LEU A 170 9.79 6.08 -10.71
N HIS A 171 10.60 6.78 -11.51
CA HIS A 171 11.57 6.17 -12.41
C HIS A 171 12.85 5.70 -11.71
N ALA A 172 13.23 6.32 -10.57
CA ALA A 172 14.47 5.97 -9.88
C ALA A 172 14.56 4.47 -9.51
N PRO A 173 13.57 3.84 -8.85
CA PRO A 173 13.59 2.42 -8.57
C PRO A 173 13.53 1.57 -9.86
N VAL A 174 12.73 1.94 -10.85
CA VAL A 174 12.62 1.23 -12.14
C VAL A 174 13.98 1.17 -12.86
N GLN A 175 14.76 2.26 -12.84
CA GLN A 175 16.10 2.29 -13.42
C GLN A 175 17.08 1.34 -12.69
N LEU A 176 16.95 1.17 -11.38
CA LEU A 176 17.75 0.21 -10.63
C LEU A 176 17.40 -1.23 -10.98
N LEU A 177 16.10 -1.54 -11.14
CA LEU A 177 15.63 -2.86 -11.56
C LEU A 177 16.18 -3.24 -12.94
N ARG A 178 16.12 -2.33 -13.91
CA ARG A 178 16.66 -2.56 -15.26
C ARG A 178 18.15 -2.91 -15.26
N ARG A 179 18.95 -2.33 -14.36
CA ARG A 179 20.37 -2.69 -14.19
C ARG A 179 20.55 -4.12 -13.66
N MET A 180 19.55 -4.69 -13.01
CA MET A 180 19.51 -6.08 -12.53
C MET A 180 18.84 -7.02 -13.53
N LYS A 181 18.49 -6.53 -14.72
CA LYS A 181 17.68 -7.24 -15.74
C LYS A 181 16.30 -7.65 -15.23
N LEU A 182 15.77 -6.89 -14.28
CA LEU A 182 14.41 -7.00 -13.78
C LEU A 182 13.54 -5.92 -14.44
N GLU A 183 12.33 -6.26 -14.80
CA GLU A 183 11.34 -5.32 -15.30
C GLU A 183 10.25 -5.07 -14.25
N ALA A 184 9.85 -3.82 -14.08
CA ALA A 184 8.65 -3.50 -13.32
C ALA A 184 7.45 -3.73 -14.24
N GLU A 185 6.70 -4.81 -14.00
CA GLU A 185 5.48 -5.13 -14.74
C GLU A 185 4.43 -4.06 -14.51
N ASN A 186 4.24 -3.68 -13.25
CA ASN A 186 3.38 -2.58 -12.87
C ASN A 186 3.86 -1.96 -11.55
N ILE A 187 3.36 -0.76 -11.26
CA ILE A 187 3.70 0.01 -10.06
C ILE A 187 2.42 0.20 -9.22
N ALA A 188 2.49 -0.03 -7.92
CA ALA A 188 1.37 0.24 -7.02
C ALA A 188 1.79 1.12 -5.84
N PHE A 189 0.88 2.02 -5.43
CA PHE A 189 1.04 2.82 -4.21
C PHE A 189 0.94 1.91 -2.97
N ASN A 190 1.90 2.03 -2.05
CA ASN A 190 2.02 1.15 -0.88
C ASN A 190 0.77 1.15 0.01
N GLY A 191 0.16 2.31 0.26
CA GLY A 191 -1.06 2.40 1.07
C GLY A 191 -2.23 1.58 0.50
N LEU A 192 -2.37 1.57 -0.84
CA LEU A 192 -3.38 0.74 -1.52
C LEU A 192 -3.02 -0.74 -1.48
N ALA A 193 -1.74 -1.08 -1.67
CA ALA A 193 -1.27 -2.45 -1.57
C ALA A 193 -1.51 -3.00 -0.15
N SER A 194 -1.14 -2.26 0.89
CA SER A 194 -1.39 -2.67 2.28
C SER A 194 -2.89 -2.88 2.57
N ALA A 195 -3.76 -2.00 2.05
CA ALA A 195 -5.20 -2.17 2.18
C ALA A 195 -5.73 -3.43 1.45
N LEU A 196 -5.17 -3.77 0.29
CA LEU A 196 -5.48 -5.03 -0.41
C LEU A 196 -5.06 -6.25 0.41
N ALA A 197 -3.92 -6.16 1.11
CA ALA A 197 -3.42 -7.27 1.92
C ALA A 197 -4.32 -7.56 3.12
N VAL A 198 -4.63 -6.52 3.93
CA VAL A 198 -5.14 -6.70 5.29
C VAL A 198 -6.64 -6.60 5.44
N LEU A 199 -7.35 -6.02 4.47
CA LEU A 199 -8.81 -5.86 4.57
C LEU A 199 -9.56 -7.04 3.96
N SER A 200 -10.47 -7.61 4.75
CA SER A 200 -11.49 -8.54 4.26
C SER A 200 -12.55 -7.82 3.42
N PRO A 201 -13.32 -8.54 2.58
CA PRO A 201 -14.44 -7.95 1.84
C PRO A 201 -15.48 -7.26 2.73
N ALA A 202 -15.77 -7.82 3.92
CA ALA A 202 -16.69 -7.23 4.89
C ALA A 202 -16.18 -5.88 5.42
N GLN A 203 -14.92 -5.82 5.85
CA GLN A 203 -14.29 -4.57 6.32
C GLN A 203 -14.24 -3.49 5.23
N LYS A 204 -13.98 -3.86 3.96
CA LYS A 204 -14.04 -2.93 2.83
C LYS A 204 -15.47 -2.39 2.60
N ALA A 205 -16.47 -3.21 2.83
CA ALA A 205 -17.87 -2.83 2.66
C ALA A 205 -18.37 -1.92 3.80
N GLU A 206 -18.06 -2.27 5.04
CA GLU A 206 -18.47 -1.55 6.24
C GLU A 206 -17.74 -0.21 6.41
N GLY A 207 -16.48 -0.16 6.03
CA GLY A 207 -15.63 1.02 6.13
C GLY A 207 -14.41 0.78 7.03
N ALA A 208 -13.22 0.96 6.47
CA ALA A 208 -11.97 0.80 7.23
C ALA A 208 -10.90 1.78 6.78
N LEU A 209 -10.18 2.32 7.75
CA LEU A 209 -8.94 3.06 7.57
C LEU A 209 -7.76 2.10 7.78
N VAL A 210 -6.95 1.89 6.76
CA VAL A 210 -5.67 1.19 6.90
C VAL A 210 -4.57 2.21 7.09
N ILE A 211 -3.70 1.98 8.08
CA ILE A 211 -2.50 2.79 8.33
C ILE A 211 -1.30 1.84 8.34
N ASP A 212 -0.42 2.02 7.36
CA ASP A 212 0.86 1.33 7.27
C ASP A 212 1.96 2.22 7.87
N LEU A 213 2.30 1.99 9.12
CA LEU A 213 3.32 2.74 9.83
C LEU A 213 4.70 2.15 9.55
N GLY A 214 5.35 2.65 8.50
CA GLY A 214 6.69 2.26 8.08
C GLY A 214 7.82 2.95 8.88
N GLY A 215 9.07 2.76 8.42
CA GLY A 215 10.23 3.44 8.99
C GLY A 215 10.25 4.92 8.65
N GLY A 216 10.20 5.28 7.37
CA GLY A 216 10.32 6.66 6.90
C GLY A 216 9.02 7.31 6.47
N THR A 217 7.98 6.53 6.21
CA THR A 217 6.65 6.98 5.77
C THR A 217 5.55 6.33 6.59
N THR A 218 4.39 6.96 6.60
CA THR A 218 3.12 6.37 7.04
C THR A 218 2.15 6.49 5.87
N ASP A 219 1.83 5.36 5.27
CA ASP A 219 0.91 5.27 4.14
C ASP A 219 -0.49 4.91 4.68
N PHE A 220 -1.54 5.51 4.11
CA PHE A 220 -2.90 5.20 4.54
C PHE A 220 -3.88 5.12 3.39
N ALA A 221 -4.95 4.35 3.58
CA ALA A 221 -6.06 4.26 2.64
C ALA A 221 -7.37 4.04 3.39
N ILE A 222 -8.43 4.69 2.93
CA ILE A 222 -9.80 4.56 3.44
C ILE A 222 -10.61 3.81 2.39
N CYS A 223 -11.15 2.68 2.80
CA CYS A 223 -12.07 1.89 1.99
C CYS A 223 -13.46 1.93 2.64
N SER A 224 -14.49 2.16 1.86
CA SER A 224 -15.89 2.09 2.31
C SER A 224 -16.76 1.64 1.15
N ARG A 225 -17.81 0.88 1.43
CA ARG A 225 -18.73 0.33 0.42
C ARG A 225 -18.02 -0.47 -0.68
N GLY A 226 -16.90 -1.13 -0.32
CA GLY A 226 -16.10 -1.95 -1.22
C GLY A 226 -15.13 -1.20 -2.13
N VAL A 227 -15.05 0.13 -2.04
CA VAL A 227 -14.17 0.96 -2.89
C VAL A 227 -13.20 1.81 -2.06
N VAL A 228 -12.12 2.23 -2.68
CA VAL A 228 -11.18 3.20 -2.07
C VAL A 228 -11.79 4.60 -2.16
N CYS A 229 -12.01 5.24 -1.03
CA CYS A 229 -12.57 6.59 -0.94
C CYS A 229 -11.48 7.67 -0.92
N HIS A 230 -10.39 7.40 -0.22
CA HIS A 230 -9.24 8.29 -0.10
C HIS A 230 -7.98 7.50 0.21
N SER A 231 -6.81 8.07 -0.11
CA SER A 231 -5.52 7.52 0.28
C SER A 231 -4.49 8.64 0.38
N GLY A 232 -3.41 8.39 1.11
CA GLY A 232 -2.36 9.39 1.25
C GLY A 232 -1.11 8.81 1.88
N VAL A 233 -0.09 9.64 1.96
CA VAL A 233 1.20 9.32 2.57
C VAL A 233 1.72 10.50 3.37
N LEU A 234 2.21 10.21 4.57
CA LEU A 234 2.98 11.13 5.38
C LEU A 234 4.46 10.75 5.29
N ALA A 235 5.32 11.73 5.00
CA ALA A 235 6.78 11.52 5.01
C ALA A 235 7.34 11.50 6.45
N VAL A 236 6.60 10.85 7.35
CA VAL A 236 6.89 10.66 8.77
C VAL A 236 6.60 9.20 9.12
N GLY A 237 7.45 8.56 9.94
CA GLY A 237 7.30 7.17 10.36
C GLY A 237 8.15 6.87 11.60
N GLY A 238 8.45 5.61 11.82
CA GLY A 238 9.18 5.10 12.98
C GLY A 238 10.58 5.70 13.19
N ASP A 239 11.25 6.14 12.11
CA ASP A 239 12.56 6.78 12.17
C ASP A 239 12.49 8.18 12.82
N HIS A 240 11.34 8.87 12.71
CA HIS A 240 11.12 10.14 13.39
C HIS A 240 10.96 9.94 14.89
N VAL A 241 10.27 8.87 15.31
CA VAL A 241 10.23 8.46 16.72
C VAL A 241 11.64 8.19 17.25
N THR A 242 12.46 7.49 16.46
CA THR A 242 13.85 7.20 16.81
C THR A 242 14.70 8.47 16.89
N GLN A 243 14.52 9.40 15.94
CA GLN A 243 15.23 10.67 15.94
C GLN A 243 14.87 11.55 17.14
N ASP A 244 13.59 11.58 17.53
CA ASP A 244 13.16 12.31 18.72
C ASP A 244 13.75 11.69 20.00
N LEU A 245 13.78 10.35 20.08
CA LEU A 245 14.46 9.64 21.15
C LEU A 245 15.98 9.95 21.18
N ALA A 246 16.64 9.94 20.02
CA ALA A 246 18.06 10.25 19.91
C ALA A 246 18.36 11.66 20.44
N THR A 247 17.52 12.64 20.08
CA THR A 247 17.61 14.03 20.51
C THR A 247 17.28 14.17 22.01
N GLY A 248 16.13 13.64 22.44
CA GLY A 248 15.65 13.78 23.82
C GLY A 248 16.50 13.02 24.85
N LEU A 249 17.12 11.92 24.45
CA LEU A 249 18.02 11.15 25.31
C LEU A 249 19.50 11.48 25.09
N GLY A 250 19.85 12.31 24.10
CA GLY A 250 21.22 12.70 23.74
C GLY A 250 22.08 11.49 23.38
N CYS A 251 21.59 10.56 22.56
CA CYS A 251 22.31 9.35 22.17
C CYS A 251 22.30 9.16 20.65
N PRO A 252 23.21 8.34 20.06
CA PRO A 252 23.22 8.04 18.64
C PRO A 252 21.92 7.39 18.18
N PHE A 253 21.52 7.64 16.90
CA PHE A 253 20.31 7.11 16.29
C PHE A 253 20.16 5.57 16.47
N LYS A 254 21.21 4.82 16.16
CA LYS A 254 21.20 3.35 16.32
C LYS A 254 20.85 2.92 17.74
N ARG A 255 21.37 3.66 18.73
CA ARG A 255 21.09 3.40 20.13
C ARG A 255 19.64 3.71 20.50
N ALA A 256 19.13 4.85 19.99
CA ALA A 256 17.72 5.23 20.19
C ALA A 256 16.78 4.18 19.56
N GLU A 257 17.14 3.62 18.40
CA GLU A 257 16.40 2.55 17.74
C GLU A 257 16.35 1.28 18.61
N ASP A 258 17.50 0.86 19.14
CA ASP A 258 17.57 -0.28 20.08
C ASP A 258 16.69 -0.06 21.32
N LEU A 259 16.67 1.17 21.84
CA LEU A 259 15.84 1.53 23.00
C LEU A 259 14.35 1.52 22.66
N LYS A 260 13.98 2.09 21.53
CA LYS A 260 12.61 2.05 21.00
C LYS A 260 12.09 0.61 20.90
N ILE A 261 12.88 -0.28 20.29
CA ILE A 261 12.49 -1.67 20.07
C ILE A 261 12.40 -2.45 21.40
N LYS A 262 13.37 -2.25 22.31
CA LYS A 262 13.46 -3.06 23.55
C LYS A 262 12.56 -2.58 24.67
N PHE A 263 12.34 -1.29 24.78
CA PHE A 263 11.70 -0.66 25.94
C PHE A 263 10.61 0.34 25.57
N GLY A 264 10.31 0.50 24.29
CA GLY A 264 9.35 1.49 23.80
C GLY A 264 7.89 1.12 24.12
N SER A 265 7.05 2.13 24.24
CA SER A 265 5.60 2.02 24.30
C SER A 265 4.96 3.29 23.75
N ALA A 266 3.79 3.14 23.13
CA ALA A 266 2.99 4.26 22.64
C ALA A 266 2.24 5.01 23.77
N ILE A 267 2.23 4.47 24.99
CA ILE A 267 1.55 5.06 26.17
C ILE A 267 2.51 5.05 27.35
N VAL A 268 2.44 6.11 28.16
CA VAL A 268 3.10 6.17 29.45
C VAL A 268 2.26 5.39 30.46
N SER A 269 2.69 4.18 30.79
CA SER A 269 2.03 3.36 31.81
C SER A 269 2.45 3.77 33.24
N GLU A 270 1.59 3.50 34.21
CA GLU A 270 1.97 3.69 35.65
C GLU A 270 3.18 2.84 36.03
N ALA A 271 3.29 1.66 35.45
CA ALA A 271 4.43 0.78 35.67
C ALA A 271 5.77 1.38 35.19
N ALA A 272 5.76 2.31 34.24
CA ALA A 272 6.97 2.98 33.77
C ALA A 272 7.47 4.10 34.68
N ARG A 273 6.63 4.57 35.62
CA ARG A 273 6.98 5.66 36.54
C ARG A 273 8.16 5.30 37.42
N GLY A 274 9.18 6.14 37.43
CA GLY A 274 10.39 5.96 38.21
C GLY A 274 11.28 4.79 37.77
N GLN A 275 10.89 4.04 36.74
CA GLN A 275 11.77 3.01 36.18
C GLN A 275 12.97 3.62 35.46
N VAL A 276 14.14 3.10 35.76
CA VAL A 276 15.40 3.46 35.11
C VAL A 276 16.01 2.20 34.54
N ARG A 277 16.47 2.30 33.30
CA ARG A 277 17.26 1.24 32.63
C ARG A 277 18.69 1.67 32.49
N GLU A 278 19.59 0.81 32.90
CA GLU A 278 21.01 0.99 32.66
C GLU A 278 21.34 0.52 31.26
N ILE A 279 22.03 1.37 30.52
CA ILE A 279 22.44 1.08 29.15
C ILE A 279 23.95 0.89 29.18
N THR A 280 24.37 -0.25 28.65
CA THR A 280 25.79 -0.57 28.49
C THR A 280 26.27 -0.18 27.08
N ASN A 281 27.52 0.25 26.95
CA ASN A 281 28.18 0.43 25.66
C ASN A 281 28.53 -0.92 25.00
N GLU A 282 29.13 -0.90 23.83
CA GLU A 282 29.55 -2.11 23.11
C GLU A 282 30.54 -2.98 23.89
N SER A 283 31.24 -2.41 24.86
CA SER A 283 32.18 -3.12 25.75
C SER A 283 31.51 -3.65 27.02
N GLY A 284 30.18 -3.56 27.15
CA GLY A 284 29.46 -4.05 28.32
C GLY A 284 29.54 -3.14 29.56
N ILE A 285 30.16 -1.97 29.46
CA ILE A 285 30.29 -1.00 30.56
C ILE A 285 29.05 -0.11 30.58
N MET A 286 28.52 0.16 31.80
CA MET A 286 27.40 1.08 31.99
C MET A 286 27.79 2.47 31.45
N ASP A 287 27.03 2.93 30.47
CA ASP A 287 27.25 4.22 29.79
C ASP A 287 26.29 5.29 30.31
N ARG A 288 25.04 4.92 30.51
CA ARG A 288 23.98 5.86 30.89
C ARG A 288 22.79 5.19 31.55
N ARG A 289 22.05 5.99 32.32
CA ARG A 289 20.71 5.63 32.83
C ARG A 289 19.64 6.34 32.02
N VAL A 290 18.65 5.59 31.55
CA VAL A 290 17.50 6.12 30.82
C VAL A 290 16.24 5.94 31.64
N ASN A 291 15.51 7.02 31.84
CA ASN A 291 14.20 7.01 32.44
C ASN A 291 13.19 6.49 31.42
N VAL A 292 12.53 5.36 31.73
CA VAL A 292 11.57 4.68 30.83
C VAL A 292 10.34 5.54 30.60
N GLU A 293 9.87 6.27 31.62
CA GLU A 293 8.74 7.18 31.48
C GLU A 293 9.00 8.28 30.46
N ASN A 294 10.20 8.88 30.46
CA ASN A 294 10.58 9.89 29.46
C ASN A 294 10.67 9.29 28.05
N LEU A 295 11.20 8.07 27.93
CA LEU A 295 11.26 7.35 26.67
C LEU A 295 9.85 7.15 26.09
N HIS A 296 8.91 6.65 26.91
CA HIS A 296 7.52 6.46 26.49
C HIS A 296 6.84 7.79 26.13
N ARG A 297 7.10 8.87 26.89
CA ARG A 297 6.52 10.19 26.63
C ARG A 297 6.95 10.74 25.28
N ILE A 298 8.25 10.66 24.96
CA ILE A 298 8.77 11.11 23.64
C ILE A 298 8.12 10.32 22.51
N MET A 299 8.04 8.99 22.64
CA MET A 299 7.40 8.14 21.65
C MET A 299 5.91 8.45 21.49
N ALA A 300 5.18 8.56 22.59
CA ALA A 300 3.75 8.82 22.60
C ALA A 300 3.40 10.13 21.90
N GLU A 301 4.14 11.22 22.14
CA GLU A 301 3.87 12.52 21.52
C GLU A 301 4.07 12.46 20.00
N ARG A 302 5.15 11.82 19.49
CA ARG A 302 5.35 11.68 18.04
C ARG A 302 4.29 10.80 17.40
N LEU A 303 3.94 9.67 18.00
CA LEU A 303 2.92 8.77 17.49
C LEU A 303 1.54 9.43 17.48
N LYS A 304 1.21 10.19 18.53
CA LYS A 304 -0.01 11.00 18.61
C LYS A 304 -0.08 12.03 17.48
N GLU A 305 1.02 12.71 17.21
CA GLU A 305 1.10 13.67 16.09
C GLU A 305 0.82 12.99 14.75
N ILE A 306 1.41 11.82 14.48
CA ILE A 306 1.17 11.07 13.23
C ILE A 306 -0.33 10.76 13.09
N PHE A 307 -0.98 10.23 14.11
CA PHE A 307 -2.41 9.91 14.05
C PHE A 307 -3.29 11.17 13.94
N ALA A 308 -2.91 12.26 14.63
CA ALA A 308 -3.63 13.53 14.54
C ALA A 308 -3.57 14.15 13.14
N ILE A 309 -2.42 14.03 12.43
CA ILE A 309 -2.31 14.49 11.03
C ILE A 309 -3.23 13.66 10.13
N ILE A 310 -3.31 12.35 10.34
CA ILE A 310 -4.23 11.49 9.55
C ILE A 310 -5.69 11.87 9.84
N ALA A 311 -6.07 12.07 11.10
CA ALA A 311 -7.41 12.51 11.47
C ALA A 311 -7.77 13.84 10.79
N ALA A 312 -6.89 14.83 10.86
CA ALA A 312 -7.09 16.13 10.20
C ALA A 312 -7.20 16.01 8.67
N GLU A 313 -6.48 15.08 8.05
CA GLU A 313 -6.59 14.80 6.61
C GLU A 313 -7.94 14.16 6.27
N MET A 314 -8.43 13.24 7.10
CA MET A 314 -9.76 12.63 6.94
C MET A 314 -10.88 13.67 7.02
N ASP A 315 -10.80 14.58 7.99
CA ASP A 315 -11.74 15.68 8.16
C ASP A 315 -11.70 16.65 6.96
N ARG A 316 -10.49 17.01 6.53
CA ARG A 316 -10.28 17.91 5.37
C ARG A 316 -10.87 17.36 4.08
N CYS A 317 -10.85 16.04 3.92
CA CYS A 317 -11.36 15.35 2.72
C CYS A 317 -12.79 14.86 2.86
N ASP A 318 -13.48 15.16 3.98
CA ASP A 318 -14.87 14.74 4.27
C ASP A 318 -15.06 13.21 4.15
N VAL A 319 -14.10 12.46 4.70
CA VAL A 319 -14.10 10.99 4.67
C VAL A 319 -14.01 10.35 6.06
N ALA A 320 -14.03 11.13 7.13
CA ALA A 320 -13.93 10.65 8.50
C ALA A 320 -15.04 9.65 8.84
N ASP A 321 -16.29 9.97 8.49
CA ASP A 321 -17.45 9.10 8.74
C ASP A 321 -17.47 7.81 7.89
N MET A 322 -16.57 7.69 6.92
CA MET A 322 -16.49 6.52 6.04
C MET A 322 -15.76 5.33 6.68
N ALA A 323 -15.01 5.55 7.74
CA ALA A 323 -14.28 4.50 8.45
C ALA A 323 -14.98 4.14 9.76
N GLN A 324 -15.20 2.83 10.00
CA GLN A 324 -15.74 2.29 11.24
C GLN A 324 -14.69 1.52 12.04
N LEU A 325 -13.52 1.29 11.46
CA LEU A 325 -12.43 0.50 12.01
C LEU A 325 -11.10 1.02 11.49
N VAL A 326 -10.07 0.99 12.33
CA VAL A 326 -8.68 1.21 11.94
C VAL A 326 -7.92 -0.12 11.93
N VAL A 327 -7.21 -0.39 10.85
CA VAL A 327 -6.32 -1.54 10.73
C VAL A 327 -4.89 -1.04 10.60
N LEU A 328 -4.08 -1.28 11.63
CA LEU A 328 -2.66 -0.91 11.66
C LEU A 328 -1.80 -2.01 11.06
N CYS A 329 -0.89 -1.66 10.18
CA CYS A 329 0.16 -2.54 9.66
C CYS A 329 1.51 -1.80 9.57
N GLY A 330 2.51 -2.42 8.93
CA GLY A 330 3.88 -1.91 8.94
C GLY A 330 4.66 -2.29 10.20
N GLY A 331 5.94 -1.95 10.21
CA GLY A 331 6.83 -2.26 11.35
C GLY A 331 6.46 -1.53 12.63
N GLY A 332 5.81 -0.37 12.53
CA GLY A 332 5.32 0.41 13.67
C GLY A 332 4.16 -0.25 14.41
N ALA A 333 3.45 -1.18 13.79
CA ALA A 333 2.37 -1.93 14.43
C ALA A 333 2.85 -2.82 15.60
N TYR A 334 4.15 -3.09 15.70
CA TYR A 334 4.75 -3.82 16.82
C TYR A 334 5.00 -2.96 18.07
N ILE A 335 4.84 -1.64 17.98
CA ILE A 335 5.04 -0.79 19.17
C ILE A 335 3.96 -1.14 20.20
N PRO A 336 4.35 -1.51 21.43
CA PRO A 336 3.38 -1.80 22.49
C PRO A 336 2.40 -0.66 22.69
N GLU A 337 1.13 -0.99 22.93
CA GLU A 337 0.03 -0.03 23.17
C GLU A 337 -0.31 0.89 21.99
N ILE A 338 0.20 0.61 20.77
CA ILE A 338 -0.06 1.46 19.61
C ILE A 338 -1.56 1.52 19.26
N CYS A 339 -2.28 0.40 19.37
CA CYS A 339 -3.73 0.34 19.11
C CYS A 339 -4.51 1.19 20.12
N THR A 340 -4.10 1.18 21.38
CA THR A 340 -4.73 2.00 22.42
C THR A 340 -4.53 3.49 22.16
N LEU A 341 -3.33 3.90 21.74
CA LEU A 341 -3.05 5.30 21.39
C LEU A 341 -3.84 5.72 20.13
N ALA A 342 -3.76 4.91 19.08
CA ALA A 342 -4.45 5.20 17.81
C ALA A 342 -5.97 5.30 18.03
N GLY A 343 -6.56 4.39 18.82
CA GLY A 343 -7.99 4.41 19.12
C GLY A 343 -8.43 5.64 19.89
N LYS A 344 -7.56 6.17 20.76
CA LYS A 344 -7.85 7.42 21.49
C LYS A 344 -7.78 8.67 20.62
N VAL A 345 -6.89 8.68 19.62
CA VAL A 345 -6.69 9.85 18.76
C VAL A 345 -7.68 9.87 17.60
N LEU A 346 -7.95 8.70 16.99
CA LEU A 346 -8.82 8.55 15.83
C LEU A 346 -10.30 8.31 16.22
N GLU A 347 -10.57 8.08 17.50
CA GLU A 347 -11.91 7.79 18.07
C GLU A 347 -12.61 6.58 17.40
N LEU A 348 -11.82 5.62 16.91
CA LEU A 348 -12.28 4.41 16.23
C LEU A 348 -11.69 3.16 16.90
N PRO A 349 -12.36 2.00 16.83
CA PRO A 349 -11.76 0.74 17.20
C PRO A 349 -10.54 0.43 16.31
N VAL A 350 -9.48 -0.13 16.92
CA VAL A 350 -8.19 -0.38 16.24
C VAL A 350 -7.78 -1.82 16.40
N GLN A 351 -7.30 -2.43 15.33
CA GLN A 351 -6.69 -3.76 15.35
C GLN A 351 -5.41 -3.82 14.51
N ILE A 352 -4.55 -4.79 14.79
CA ILE A 352 -3.39 -5.10 13.95
C ILE A 352 -3.85 -5.90 12.73
N GLY A 353 -3.41 -5.50 11.55
CA GLY A 353 -3.70 -6.17 10.28
C GLY A 353 -2.78 -7.36 10.04
N ALA A 354 -3.35 -8.47 9.62
CA ALA A 354 -2.65 -9.59 9.00
C ALA A 354 -3.21 -9.81 7.59
N ALA A 355 -2.40 -10.40 6.70
CA ALA A 355 -2.85 -10.62 5.34
C ALA A 355 -3.96 -11.68 5.29
N VAL A 356 -5.00 -11.40 4.50
CA VAL A 356 -6.15 -12.29 4.30
C VAL A 356 -6.08 -12.96 2.92
N ASN A 357 -6.66 -14.13 2.77
CA ASN A 357 -6.77 -14.86 1.49
C ASN A 357 -5.41 -15.06 0.77
N LEU A 358 -4.39 -15.45 1.53
CA LEU A 358 -3.07 -15.84 1.04
C LEU A 358 -2.67 -17.15 1.70
N HIS A 359 -1.97 -18.01 0.97
CA HIS A 359 -1.44 -19.26 1.48
C HIS A 359 0.10 -19.18 1.55
N GLY A 360 0.66 -19.63 2.65
CA GLY A 360 2.11 -19.60 2.85
C GLY A 360 2.51 -19.72 4.32
N PRO A 361 3.79 -19.55 4.64
CA PRO A 361 4.28 -19.59 6.01
C PRO A 361 3.64 -18.50 6.90
N SER A 362 3.13 -18.88 8.07
CA SER A 362 2.58 -17.92 9.05
C SER A 362 3.59 -16.84 9.44
N THR A 363 4.86 -17.17 9.44
CA THR A 363 5.99 -16.24 9.67
C THR A 363 6.11 -15.14 8.62
N ILE A 364 5.30 -15.16 7.57
CA ILE A 364 5.24 -14.12 6.52
C ILE A 364 3.84 -13.51 6.50
N ILE A 365 2.79 -14.33 6.36
CA ILE A 365 1.43 -13.85 6.13
C ILE A 365 0.78 -13.17 7.35
N GLU A 366 1.17 -13.58 8.57
CA GLU A 366 0.65 -13.01 9.82
C GLU A 366 1.42 -11.77 10.29
N ARG A 367 2.49 -11.41 9.59
CA ARG A 367 3.36 -10.31 9.98
C ARG A 367 2.91 -8.98 9.36
N PRO A 368 2.51 -7.99 10.19
CA PRO A 368 2.03 -6.70 9.70
C PRO A 368 3.07 -5.91 8.90
N GLU A 369 4.36 -6.12 9.13
CA GLU A 369 5.43 -5.44 8.39
C GLU A 369 5.62 -5.91 6.95
N TYR A 370 4.91 -6.95 6.52
CA TYR A 370 4.94 -7.41 5.12
C TYR A 370 3.63 -7.11 4.38
N ALA A 371 2.73 -6.33 4.98
CA ALA A 371 1.42 -6.02 4.41
C ALA A 371 1.54 -5.46 2.99
N THR A 372 2.42 -4.48 2.77
CA THR A 372 2.66 -3.90 1.43
C THR A 372 3.09 -4.96 0.42
N ALA A 373 4.12 -5.74 0.71
CA ALA A 373 4.63 -6.76 -0.21
C ALA A 373 3.58 -7.85 -0.50
N LEU A 374 2.81 -8.26 0.50
CA LEU A 374 1.70 -9.22 0.34
C LEU A 374 0.54 -8.62 -0.48
N GLY A 375 0.28 -7.34 -0.32
CA GLY A 375 -0.71 -6.62 -1.12
C GLY A 375 -0.30 -6.44 -2.58
N LEU A 376 0.99 -6.26 -2.85
CA LEU A 376 1.53 -6.24 -4.21
C LEU A 376 1.32 -7.58 -4.94
N LEU A 377 1.40 -8.72 -4.23
CA LEU A 377 1.05 -10.02 -4.83
C LEU A 377 -0.42 -10.06 -5.25
N LYS A 378 -1.32 -9.57 -4.39
CA LYS A 378 -2.76 -9.48 -4.73
C LYS A 378 -3.01 -8.52 -5.89
N PHE A 379 -2.32 -7.39 -5.91
CA PHE A 379 -2.40 -6.44 -7.02
C PHE A 379 -1.95 -7.10 -8.33
N GLY A 380 -0.84 -7.83 -8.31
CA GLY A 380 -0.35 -8.59 -9.45
C GLY A 380 -1.32 -9.70 -9.90
N ALA A 381 -1.97 -10.41 -8.96
CA ALA A 381 -2.98 -11.40 -9.30
C ALA A 381 -4.18 -10.76 -10.01
N PHE A 382 -4.68 -9.63 -9.51
CA PHE A 382 -5.74 -8.87 -10.15
C PHE A 382 -5.38 -8.44 -11.58
N ASP A 383 -4.18 -7.92 -11.76
CA ASP A 383 -3.70 -7.47 -13.06
C ASP A 383 -3.60 -8.63 -14.05
N MET A 384 -3.04 -9.75 -13.61
CA MET A 384 -2.89 -10.97 -14.40
C MET A 384 -4.25 -11.56 -14.82
N VAL A 385 -5.22 -11.66 -13.92
CA VAL A 385 -6.57 -12.15 -14.22
C VAL A 385 -7.25 -11.24 -15.24
N ARG A 386 -7.15 -9.93 -15.05
CA ARG A 386 -7.71 -8.94 -15.99
C ARG A 386 -7.09 -9.03 -17.39
N GLN A 387 -5.78 -9.25 -17.49
CA GLN A 387 -5.09 -9.42 -18.77
C GLN A 387 -5.54 -10.72 -19.47
N ARG A 388 -5.74 -11.82 -18.73
CA ARG A 388 -6.29 -13.08 -19.26
C ARG A 388 -7.70 -12.90 -19.81
N GLU A 389 -8.57 -12.21 -19.08
CA GLU A 389 -9.94 -11.90 -19.53
C GLU A 389 -9.97 -11.03 -20.77
N ALA A 390 -9.14 -9.99 -20.82
CA ALA A 390 -9.02 -9.12 -22.00
C ALA A 390 -8.53 -9.91 -23.22
N SER A 391 -7.55 -10.79 -23.06
CA SER A 391 -7.03 -11.66 -24.11
C SER A 391 -8.06 -12.69 -24.59
N SER A 392 -8.88 -13.23 -23.69
CA SER A 392 -9.94 -14.18 -24.02
C SER A 392 -11.09 -13.55 -24.82
N LYS A 393 -11.39 -12.28 -24.59
CA LYS A 393 -12.41 -11.54 -25.38
C LYS A 393 -11.95 -11.19 -26.80
N ILE A 394 -10.66 -11.19 -27.08
CA ILE A 394 -10.10 -10.92 -28.41
C ILE A 394 -10.12 -12.18 -29.30
N ILE A 395 -10.02 -13.38 -28.73
CA ILE A 395 -10.01 -14.66 -29.47
C ILE A 395 -11.30 -14.91 -30.26
N PRO A 396 -12.53 -14.70 -29.72
CA PRO A 396 -13.76 -14.88 -30.49
C PRO A 396 -13.87 -13.96 -31.70
N LEU A 397 -13.34 -12.75 -31.63
CA LEU A 397 -13.37 -11.80 -32.77
C LEU A 397 -12.43 -12.23 -33.91
N LYS A 398 -11.24 -12.74 -33.59
CA LYS A 398 -10.31 -13.31 -34.58
C LYS A 398 -10.87 -14.60 -35.19
N GLN A 399 -11.57 -15.41 -34.45
CA GLN A 399 -12.23 -16.61 -34.96
C GLN A 399 -13.43 -16.26 -35.85
N ARG A 400 -14.22 -15.22 -35.49
CA ARG A 400 -15.27 -14.67 -36.36
C ARG A 400 -14.70 -14.09 -37.65
N LEU A 401 -13.60 -13.37 -37.61
CA LEU A 401 -12.90 -12.89 -38.79
C LEU A 401 -12.34 -14.04 -39.64
N LYS A 402 -11.79 -15.10 -39.03
CA LYS A 402 -11.34 -16.30 -39.80
C LYS A 402 -12.52 -17.06 -40.43
N ASN A 403 -13.67 -17.12 -39.78
CA ASN A 403 -14.87 -17.73 -40.34
C ASN A 403 -15.54 -16.85 -41.43
N LEU A 404 -15.37 -15.51 -41.35
CA LEU A 404 -15.82 -14.60 -42.44
C LEU A 404 -14.91 -14.61 -43.66
N LEU A 405 -13.64 -15.01 -43.49
CA LEU A 405 -12.64 -15.11 -44.59
C LEU A 405 -12.54 -16.53 -45.18
N ARG A 406 -13.31 -17.50 -44.68
CA ARG A 406 -13.57 -18.78 -45.32
C ARG A 406 -14.76 -18.61 -46.25
N ILE A 407 -14.55 -17.91 -47.35
CA ILE A 407 -15.38 -18.00 -48.55
C ILE A 407 -14.92 -19.26 -49.29
N ASP A 408 -15.87 -20.13 -49.52
CA ASP A 408 -15.81 -21.42 -50.19
C ASP A 408 -14.93 -21.45 -51.44
N HIS A 409 -14.17 -22.54 -51.53
CA HIS A 409 -13.87 -23.22 -52.78
C HIS A 409 -14.40 -24.64 -52.68
#